data_c960a9ce1637cb61c5f4713a2798c9b0
#
_entry.id   c960a9ce1637cb61c5f4713a2798c9b0
#
_cell.length_a   1.000
_cell.length_b   1.000
_cell.length_c   1.000
_cell.angle_alpha   90.00
_cell.angle_beta   90.00
_cell.angle_gamma   90.00
#
_symmetry.space_group_name_H-M   'P 1'
#
loop_
_entity.id
_entity.type
_entity.pdbx_description
1 polymer ?
#
loop_
_entity_poly.entity_id
_entity_poly.type
_entity_poly.pdbx_seq_one_letter_code
_entity_poly.pdbx_strand_id
1 'polypeptide(L)'
;GFDNSIGYSGTNPKNSIADYFAESATNIYGAPNTLTSGSLERMAYDNYLIGYDNPGGYYFPETEVNNVQTKNDLRFGRQSEVNFSFGANYSNQFYIGASIGIANINYNTSDIYKEKGFNVTENNDYELSFRQSQLTQGSGINGKIGAIYRPIPNIRLGAAIESPTWYTIDDSYSEGLDTKYGKNRVDSQFVNDDEYYDFTYKLRTPLKVSTGISYFFKDKGFISADIDYIDYSTINFAQANSGDIQVISDNNKAVLSKYTDAINFRLGAEYKIDKLMLRAGYGSQGDPYIATDNKSFKINTYSGGLGYRIN
;
A
#
# COMPACT_ATOMS: atom_id res chain seq x y z
N GLY A 1 1.03 12.69 4.98
CA GLY A 1 0.37 12.31 3.74
C GLY A 1 1.38 12.03 2.65
N PHE A 2 0.96 11.38 1.63
CA PHE A 2 1.74 11.15 0.41
C PHE A 2 0.84 11.38 -0.80
N ASP A 3 1.47 11.75 -1.91
CA ASP A 3 0.85 11.95 -3.22
C ASP A 3 1.86 11.45 -4.26
N ASN A 4 1.44 10.52 -5.10
CA ASN A 4 2.27 9.91 -6.13
C ASN A 4 1.44 9.72 -7.40
N SER A 5 2.00 10.13 -8.52
CA SER A 5 1.42 9.94 -9.85
C SER A 5 2.46 9.31 -10.77
N ILE A 6 2.11 8.20 -11.38
CA ILE A 6 2.96 7.49 -12.34
C ILE A 6 2.16 7.28 -13.62
N GLY A 7 2.74 7.66 -14.76
CA GLY A 7 2.17 7.42 -16.08
C GLY A 7 3.18 6.79 -17.02
N TYR A 8 2.71 5.95 -17.90
CA TYR A 8 3.48 5.43 -19.02
C TYR A 8 2.61 5.32 -20.27
N SER A 9 3.26 5.34 -21.41
CA SER A 9 2.65 5.07 -22.70
C SER A 9 3.62 4.30 -23.59
N GLY A 10 3.12 3.38 -24.39
CA GLY A 10 3.93 2.59 -25.31
C GLY A 10 3.09 1.69 -26.21
N THR A 11 3.73 1.11 -27.22
CA THR A 11 3.09 0.09 -28.09
C THR A 11 3.42 -1.29 -27.53
N ASN A 12 2.40 -2.13 -27.33
CA ASN A 12 2.57 -3.51 -26.92
C ASN A 12 2.39 -4.45 -28.12
N PRO A 13 3.47 -5.12 -28.59
CA PRO A 13 3.39 -6.03 -29.73
C PRO A 13 2.93 -7.45 -29.36
N LYS A 14 2.64 -7.72 -28.09
CA LYS A 14 2.39 -9.09 -27.61
C LYS A 14 0.97 -9.31 -27.11
N ASN A 15 0.39 -8.31 -26.43
CA ASN A 15 -0.87 -8.45 -25.71
C ASN A 15 -1.73 -7.20 -25.84
N SER A 16 -3.04 -7.42 -25.81
CA SER A 16 -4.08 -6.44 -25.51
C SER A 16 -4.58 -6.64 -24.08
N ILE A 17 -5.26 -5.67 -23.50
CA ILE A 17 -6.00 -5.88 -22.24
C ILE A 17 -7.15 -6.88 -22.45
N ALA A 18 -7.66 -7.03 -23.67
CA ALA A 18 -8.68 -8.00 -23.99
C ALA A 18 -8.21 -9.45 -23.75
N ASP A 19 -6.90 -9.75 -23.85
CA ASP A 19 -6.36 -11.06 -23.46
C ASP A 19 -6.62 -11.37 -22.00
N TYR A 20 -6.42 -10.37 -21.11
CA TYR A 20 -6.71 -10.50 -19.69
C TYR A 20 -8.21 -10.73 -19.43
N PHE A 21 -9.08 -9.98 -20.09
CA PHE A 21 -10.53 -10.15 -19.95
C PHE A 21 -11.00 -11.52 -20.43
N ALA A 22 -10.46 -12.01 -21.55
CA ALA A 22 -10.78 -13.31 -22.10
C ALA A 22 -10.29 -14.46 -21.19
N GLU A 23 -9.08 -14.37 -20.66
CA GLU A 23 -8.54 -15.34 -19.71
C GLU A 23 -9.35 -15.38 -18.41
N SER A 24 -9.68 -14.21 -17.85
CA SER A 24 -10.52 -14.09 -16.66
C SER A 24 -11.90 -14.72 -16.89
N ALA A 25 -12.57 -14.36 -18.00
CA ALA A 25 -13.88 -14.89 -18.35
C ALA A 25 -13.85 -16.41 -18.51
N THR A 26 -12.81 -16.96 -19.15
CA THR A 26 -12.66 -18.42 -19.35
C THR A 26 -12.46 -19.16 -18.02
N ASN A 27 -11.73 -18.56 -17.08
CA ASN A 27 -11.43 -19.19 -15.79
C ASN A 27 -12.59 -19.15 -14.79
N ILE A 28 -13.46 -18.13 -14.90
CA ILE A 28 -14.53 -17.88 -13.92
C ILE A 28 -15.88 -18.35 -14.42
N TYR A 29 -16.16 -18.19 -15.71
CA TYR A 29 -17.49 -18.38 -16.30
C TYR A 29 -17.49 -19.50 -17.36
N GLY A 30 -18.69 -19.99 -17.66
CA GLY A 30 -18.95 -20.85 -18.80
C GLY A 30 -19.39 -20.05 -20.04
N ALA A 31 -20.56 -20.43 -20.61
CA ALA A 31 -21.11 -19.71 -21.77
C ALA A 31 -21.51 -18.26 -21.43
N PRO A 32 -21.65 -17.36 -22.44
CA PRO A 32 -21.89 -15.94 -22.23
C PRO A 32 -23.12 -15.56 -21.38
N ASN A 33 -24.11 -16.42 -21.34
CA ASN A 33 -25.30 -16.24 -20.49
C ASN A 33 -25.02 -16.45 -18.99
N THR A 34 -23.84 -16.97 -18.63
CA THR A 34 -23.40 -17.13 -17.22
C THR A 34 -22.59 -15.97 -16.70
N LEU A 35 -22.17 -15.03 -17.59
CA LEU A 35 -21.47 -13.81 -17.19
C LEU A 35 -22.38 -12.97 -16.27
N THR A 36 -21.83 -12.62 -15.11
CA THR A 36 -22.55 -11.79 -14.12
C THR A 36 -22.76 -10.38 -14.66
N SER A 37 -23.98 -9.86 -14.55
CA SER A 37 -24.27 -8.46 -14.90
C SER A 37 -23.39 -7.52 -14.08
N GLY A 38 -22.79 -6.52 -14.70
CA GLY A 38 -21.89 -5.56 -14.07
C GLY A 38 -20.45 -6.06 -13.86
N SER A 39 -20.16 -7.36 -14.10
CA SER A 39 -18.76 -7.82 -14.03
C SER A 39 -17.92 -7.28 -15.20
N LEU A 40 -16.63 -7.15 -14.97
CA LEU A 40 -15.69 -6.69 -15.98
C LEU A 40 -15.71 -7.56 -17.24
N GLU A 41 -15.83 -8.89 -17.07
CA GLU A 41 -15.92 -9.85 -18.17
C GLU A 41 -17.22 -9.66 -18.97
N ARG A 42 -18.31 -9.32 -18.29
CA ARG A 42 -19.59 -9.01 -18.95
C ARG A 42 -19.47 -7.70 -19.72
N MET A 43 -18.89 -6.65 -19.14
CA MET A 43 -18.65 -5.39 -19.84
C MET A 43 -17.77 -5.59 -21.07
N ALA A 44 -16.68 -6.38 -20.95
CA ALA A 44 -15.79 -6.66 -22.07
C ALA A 44 -16.48 -7.42 -23.22
N TYR A 45 -17.36 -8.37 -22.88
CA TYR A 45 -18.15 -9.12 -23.85
C TYR A 45 -19.19 -8.22 -24.55
N ASP A 46 -19.94 -7.44 -23.79
CA ASP A 46 -20.96 -6.53 -24.31
C ASP A 46 -20.34 -5.39 -25.15
N ASN A 47 -19.09 -5.03 -24.88
CA ASN A 47 -18.32 -4.04 -25.62
C ASN A 47 -17.56 -4.63 -26.83
N TYR A 48 -17.78 -5.90 -27.17
CA TYR A 48 -17.13 -6.60 -28.29
C TYR A 48 -15.59 -6.62 -28.20
N LEU A 49 -15.03 -6.61 -27.02
CA LEU A 49 -13.59 -6.75 -26.82
C LEU A 49 -13.15 -8.21 -26.72
N ILE A 50 -14.07 -9.09 -26.29
CA ILE A 50 -13.88 -10.54 -26.24
C ILE A 50 -15.05 -11.26 -26.91
N GLY A 51 -14.73 -12.34 -27.62
CA GLY A 51 -15.68 -13.28 -28.19
C GLY A 51 -15.73 -14.60 -27.44
N TYR A 52 -16.67 -15.47 -27.79
CA TYR A 52 -16.81 -16.80 -27.19
C TYR A 52 -16.82 -17.89 -28.29
N ASP A 53 -15.89 -18.84 -28.14
CA ASP A 53 -15.89 -20.05 -29.00
C ASP A 53 -16.80 -21.11 -28.38
N ASN A 54 -17.99 -21.28 -28.93
CA ASN A 54 -18.99 -22.20 -28.43
C ASN A 54 -18.53 -23.67 -28.45
N PRO A 55 -17.91 -24.19 -29.59
CA PRO A 55 -17.38 -25.54 -29.57
C PRO A 55 -16.24 -25.75 -28.57
N GLY A 56 -15.36 -24.77 -28.40
CA GLY A 56 -14.19 -24.86 -27.55
C GLY A 56 -14.48 -24.55 -26.09
N GLY A 57 -15.55 -23.82 -25.80
CA GLY A 57 -15.93 -23.46 -24.42
C GLY A 57 -15.02 -22.43 -23.75
N TYR A 58 -14.41 -21.52 -24.52
CA TYR A 58 -13.49 -20.51 -24.00
C TYR A 58 -13.74 -19.14 -24.62
N TYR A 59 -13.30 -18.08 -23.91
CA TYR A 59 -13.31 -16.72 -24.45
C TYR A 59 -11.97 -16.40 -25.11
N PHE A 60 -12.00 -15.52 -26.11
CA PHE A 60 -10.81 -15.07 -26.84
C PHE A 60 -10.88 -13.56 -27.08
N PRO A 61 -9.71 -12.86 -27.18
CA PRO A 61 -9.69 -11.44 -27.51
C PRO A 61 -10.11 -11.21 -28.98
N GLU A 62 -10.93 -10.20 -29.22
CA GLU A 62 -11.31 -9.76 -30.56
C GLU A 62 -10.45 -8.59 -31.06
N THR A 63 -9.39 -8.28 -30.35
CA THR A 63 -8.46 -7.18 -30.61
C THR A 63 -7.13 -7.71 -31.17
N GLU A 64 -6.54 -6.97 -32.12
CA GLU A 64 -5.18 -7.25 -32.57
C GLU A 64 -4.14 -6.83 -31.51
N VAL A 65 -2.90 -7.30 -31.71
CA VAL A 65 -1.71 -6.83 -30.96
C VAL A 65 -1.13 -5.57 -31.63
N ASN A 66 -0.04 -5.02 -31.09
CA ASN A 66 0.54 -3.72 -31.44
C ASN A 66 -0.30 -2.51 -31.06
N ASN A 67 -1.08 -2.65 -30.01
CA ASN A 67 -1.92 -1.59 -29.48
C ASN A 67 -1.11 -0.53 -28.75
N VAL A 68 -1.55 0.72 -28.85
CA VAL A 68 -0.99 1.83 -28.06
C VAL A 68 -1.66 1.81 -26.69
N GLN A 69 -0.88 1.54 -25.66
CA GLN A 69 -1.32 1.43 -24.28
C GLN A 69 -0.82 2.62 -23.47
N THR A 70 -1.70 3.18 -22.66
CA THR A 70 -1.36 4.27 -21.71
C THR A 70 -1.98 3.93 -20.36
N LYS A 71 -1.18 4.01 -19.31
CA LYS A 71 -1.67 3.88 -17.93
C LYS A 71 -1.29 5.11 -17.12
N ASN A 72 -2.24 5.61 -16.33
CA ASN A 72 -2.04 6.64 -15.33
C ASN A 72 -2.49 6.08 -13.98
N ASP A 73 -1.55 6.02 -13.06
CA ASP A 73 -1.75 5.63 -11.66
C ASP A 73 -1.68 6.89 -10.79
N LEU A 74 -2.73 7.19 -10.06
CA LEU A 74 -2.77 8.24 -9.05
C LEU A 74 -3.02 7.61 -7.67
N ARG A 75 -2.13 7.87 -6.73
CA ARG A 75 -2.22 7.36 -5.37
C ARG A 75 -1.97 8.48 -4.38
N PHE A 76 -2.93 8.75 -3.54
CA PHE A 76 -2.74 9.71 -2.46
C PHE A 76 -3.35 9.21 -1.16
N GLY A 77 -2.77 9.65 -0.05
CA GLY A 77 -3.27 9.21 1.22
C GLY A 77 -2.66 9.95 2.39
N ARG A 78 -3.29 9.77 3.53
CA ARG A 78 -2.83 10.29 4.80
C ARG A 78 -3.12 9.32 5.92
N GLN A 79 -2.22 9.32 6.87
CA GLN A 79 -2.43 8.73 8.19
C GLN A 79 -2.22 9.83 9.23
N SER A 80 -3.08 9.90 10.21
CA SER A 80 -2.99 10.82 11.35
C SER A 80 -3.27 10.06 12.64
N GLU A 81 -2.69 10.51 13.74
CA GLU A 81 -2.91 9.94 15.06
C GLU A 81 -2.99 11.06 16.10
N VAL A 82 -4.01 11.00 16.94
CA VAL A 82 -4.15 11.84 18.13
C VAL A 82 -3.73 11.01 19.33
N ASN A 83 -2.75 11.51 20.09
CA ASN A 83 -2.21 10.80 21.23
C ASN A 83 -2.54 11.52 22.54
N PHE A 84 -3.05 10.78 23.51
CA PHE A 84 -3.18 11.21 24.90
C PHE A 84 -2.08 10.52 25.72
N SER A 85 -1.15 11.32 26.23
CA SER A 85 0.06 10.79 26.86
C SER A 85 0.18 11.25 28.31
N PHE A 86 0.69 10.35 29.15
CA PHE A 86 1.06 10.59 30.51
C PHE A 86 2.52 10.17 30.72
N GLY A 87 3.25 10.95 31.55
CA GLY A 87 4.63 10.64 31.90
C GLY A 87 4.94 10.98 33.37
N ALA A 88 5.79 10.18 33.96
CA ALA A 88 6.28 10.36 35.32
C ALA A 88 7.79 10.23 35.35
N ASN A 89 8.41 10.98 36.30
CA ASN A 89 9.84 10.96 36.53
C ASN A 89 10.10 10.64 38.01
N TYR A 90 10.95 9.66 38.26
CA TYR A 90 11.41 9.33 39.62
C TYR A 90 12.91 9.61 39.74
N SER A 91 13.26 10.52 40.68
CA SER A 91 14.62 10.87 41.02
C SER A 91 15.53 11.30 39.87
N ASN A 92 14.99 11.79 38.77
CA ASN A 92 15.73 12.10 37.54
C ASN A 92 16.57 10.93 37.00
N GLN A 93 16.26 9.71 37.43
CA GLN A 93 16.94 8.47 36.99
C GLN A 93 16.02 7.55 36.24
N PHE A 94 14.75 7.49 36.60
CA PHE A 94 13.77 6.61 35.96
C PHE A 94 12.58 7.42 35.46
N TYR A 95 12.27 7.27 34.20
CA TYR A 95 11.14 7.92 33.54
C TYR A 95 10.25 6.84 32.94
N ILE A 96 8.97 6.96 33.13
CA ILE A 96 7.97 6.08 32.57
C ILE A 96 6.93 6.91 31.82
N GLY A 97 6.46 6.41 30.69
CA GLY A 97 5.41 7.03 29.90
C GLY A 97 4.45 6.01 29.34
N ALA A 98 3.20 6.43 29.21
CA ALA A 98 2.18 5.66 28.52
C ALA A 98 1.35 6.60 27.65
N SER A 99 0.82 6.10 26.54
CA SER A 99 -0.11 6.84 25.71
C SER A 99 -1.16 5.93 25.09
N ILE A 100 -2.31 6.52 24.76
CA ILE A 100 -3.36 5.93 23.95
C ILE A 100 -3.45 6.77 22.68
N GLY A 101 -3.37 6.10 21.52
CA GLY A 101 -3.46 6.70 20.20
C GLY A 101 -4.80 6.38 19.54
N ILE A 102 -5.40 7.38 18.91
CA ILE A 102 -6.54 7.25 18.02
C ILE A 102 -6.02 7.57 16.62
N ALA A 103 -5.92 6.54 15.78
CA ALA A 103 -5.37 6.62 14.44
C ALA A 103 -6.49 6.69 13.39
N ASN A 104 -6.27 7.48 12.34
CA ASN A 104 -7.14 7.55 11.18
C ASN A 104 -6.30 7.37 9.92
N ILE A 105 -6.83 6.59 8.98
CA ILE A 105 -6.26 6.41 7.66
C ILE A 105 -7.25 6.83 6.59
N ASN A 106 -6.73 7.38 5.52
CA ASN A 106 -7.47 7.65 4.29
C ASN A 106 -6.50 7.44 3.14
N TYR A 107 -6.84 6.52 2.25
CA TYR A 107 -6.04 6.16 1.09
C TYR A 107 -6.95 6.10 -0.13
N ASN A 108 -6.51 6.69 -1.22
CA ASN A 108 -7.26 6.73 -2.47
C ASN A 108 -6.33 6.34 -3.62
N THR A 109 -6.83 5.48 -4.50
CA THR A 109 -6.18 5.17 -5.78
C THR A 109 -7.15 5.46 -6.91
N SER A 110 -6.59 5.90 -8.03
CA SER A 110 -7.33 6.04 -9.29
C SER A 110 -6.41 5.60 -10.42
N ASP A 111 -6.76 4.49 -11.03
CA ASP A 111 -6.02 3.90 -12.13
C ASP A 111 -6.85 4.05 -13.41
N ILE A 112 -6.28 4.65 -14.44
CA ILE A 112 -6.89 4.78 -15.75
C ILE A 112 -5.96 4.13 -16.76
N TYR A 113 -6.43 3.03 -17.33
CA TYR A 113 -5.78 2.37 -18.46
C TYR A 113 -6.52 2.70 -19.73
N LYS A 114 -5.80 3.08 -20.77
CA LYS A 114 -6.35 3.33 -22.11
C LYS A 114 -5.61 2.50 -23.13
N GLU A 115 -6.36 1.97 -24.08
CA GLU A 115 -5.78 1.25 -25.19
C GLU A 115 -6.45 1.67 -26.49
N LYS A 116 -5.64 1.79 -27.55
CA LYS A 116 -6.10 2.05 -28.93
C LYS A 116 -5.52 1.00 -29.85
N GLY A 117 -6.35 0.44 -30.67
CA GLY A 117 -5.96 -0.61 -31.61
C GLY A 117 -7.06 -0.90 -32.61
N PHE A 118 -6.99 -2.09 -33.20
CA PHE A 118 -7.95 -2.57 -34.17
C PHE A 118 -8.71 -3.80 -33.65
N ASN A 119 -10.03 -3.79 -33.78
CA ASN A 119 -10.88 -4.93 -33.46
C ASN A 119 -11.19 -5.70 -34.76
N VAL A 120 -10.88 -7.00 -34.73
CA VAL A 120 -10.94 -7.87 -35.91
C VAL A 120 -12.38 -8.15 -36.32
N THR A 121 -13.24 -8.47 -35.37
CA THR A 121 -14.64 -8.83 -35.63
C THR A 121 -15.46 -7.64 -36.08
N GLU A 122 -15.28 -6.50 -35.43
CA GLU A 122 -15.95 -5.27 -35.78
C GLU A 122 -15.35 -4.60 -37.04
N ASN A 123 -14.16 -5.07 -37.47
CA ASN A 123 -13.38 -4.52 -38.58
C ASN A 123 -13.22 -3.00 -38.46
N ASN A 124 -12.83 -2.53 -37.28
CA ASN A 124 -12.80 -1.11 -36.95
C ASN A 124 -11.74 -0.77 -35.93
N ASP A 125 -11.23 0.47 -35.96
CA ASP A 125 -10.39 0.99 -34.89
C ASP A 125 -11.21 1.13 -33.62
N TYR A 126 -10.59 0.85 -32.45
CA TYR A 126 -11.20 1.06 -31.14
C TYR A 126 -10.31 1.90 -30.22
N GLU A 127 -10.97 2.51 -29.29
CA GLU A 127 -10.39 3.23 -28.17
C GLU A 127 -11.13 2.80 -26.90
N LEU A 128 -10.45 2.19 -25.95
CA LEU A 128 -11.04 1.81 -24.67
C LEU A 128 -10.44 2.60 -23.52
N SER A 129 -11.20 2.75 -22.44
CA SER A 129 -10.78 3.30 -21.16
C SER A 129 -11.29 2.37 -20.06
N PHE A 130 -10.36 1.72 -19.38
CA PHE A 130 -10.63 0.91 -18.18
C PHE A 130 -10.25 1.74 -16.96
N ARG A 131 -11.21 1.97 -16.08
CA ARG A 131 -11.06 2.76 -14.87
C ARG A 131 -11.21 1.86 -13.66
N GLN A 132 -10.31 2.05 -12.70
CA GLN A 132 -10.41 1.43 -11.38
C GLN A 132 -10.15 2.50 -10.33
N SER A 133 -10.95 2.55 -9.29
CA SER A 133 -10.66 3.40 -8.14
C SER A 133 -10.93 2.67 -6.84
N GLN A 134 -10.19 3.05 -5.81
CA GLN A 134 -10.36 2.51 -4.47
C GLN A 134 -10.25 3.63 -3.46
N LEU A 135 -11.20 3.68 -2.54
CA LEU A 135 -11.20 4.56 -1.39
C LEU A 135 -11.19 3.72 -0.12
N THR A 136 -10.09 3.77 0.60
CA THR A 136 -9.92 3.09 1.89
C THR A 136 -9.95 4.12 3.00
N GLN A 137 -10.89 3.99 3.92
CA GLN A 137 -11.01 4.84 5.10
C GLN A 137 -11.04 3.97 6.35
N GLY A 138 -10.43 4.45 7.43
CA GLY A 138 -10.45 3.67 8.65
C GLY A 138 -10.05 4.46 9.88
N SER A 139 -10.53 3.99 11.02
CA SER A 139 -10.14 4.46 12.33
C SER A 139 -9.71 3.31 13.22
N GLY A 140 -8.75 3.55 14.09
CA GLY A 140 -8.20 2.52 14.97
C GLY A 140 -7.68 3.10 16.27
N ILE A 141 -7.39 2.19 17.21
CA ILE A 141 -6.86 2.52 18.52
C ILE A 141 -5.60 1.69 18.80
N ASN A 142 -4.63 2.30 19.46
CA ASN A 142 -3.43 1.64 19.95
C ASN A 142 -3.03 2.17 21.31
N GLY A 143 -2.08 1.47 21.95
CA GLY A 143 -1.46 1.90 23.20
C GLY A 143 0.05 1.78 23.11
N LYS A 144 0.74 2.70 23.82
CA LYS A 144 2.20 2.73 23.90
C LYS A 144 2.62 2.86 25.36
N ILE A 145 3.64 2.10 25.74
CA ILE A 145 4.28 2.22 27.04
C ILE A 145 5.79 2.23 26.84
N GLY A 146 6.49 3.06 27.60
CA GLY A 146 7.92 3.13 27.51
C GLY A 146 8.56 3.59 28.81
N ALA A 147 9.84 3.28 28.95
CA ALA A 147 10.65 3.70 30.09
C ALA A 147 12.03 4.14 29.62
N ILE A 148 12.59 5.11 30.33
CA ILE A 148 14.00 5.52 30.20
C ILE A 148 14.65 5.38 31.54
N TYR A 149 15.78 4.68 31.60
CA TYR A 149 16.62 4.55 32.78
C TYR A 149 17.95 5.25 32.54
N ARG A 150 18.33 6.06 33.50
CA ARG A 150 19.56 6.84 33.52
C ARG A 150 20.45 6.38 34.67
N PRO A 151 21.24 5.29 34.49
CA PRO A 151 22.08 4.74 35.57
C PRO A 151 23.15 5.71 36.02
N ILE A 152 23.69 6.49 35.12
CA ILE A 152 24.66 7.56 35.36
C ILE A 152 24.33 8.78 34.50
N PRO A 153 24.84 9.97 34.82
CA PRO A 153 24.52 11.20 34.08
C PRO A 153 24.74 11.13 32.57
N ASN A 154 25.68 10.32 32.15
CA ASN A 154 26.12 10.25 30.76
C ASN A 154 25.41 9.15 29.93
N ILE A 155 24.71 8.20 30.55
CA ILE A 155 24.06 7.07 29.85
C ILE A 155 22.55 7.16 30.03
N ARG A 156 21.83 6.92 28.93
CA ARG A 156 20.39 6.70 28.95
C ARG A 156 20.08 5.40 28.18
N LEU A 157 19.28 4.57 28.81
CA LEU A 157 18.75 3.34 28.27
C LEU A 157 17.25 3.50 28.11
N GLY A 158 16.71 3.22 26.93
CA GLY A 158 15.30 3.34 26.64
C GLY A 158 14.72 2.02 26.15
N ALA A 159 13.48 1.74 26.55
CA ALA A 159 12.68 0.66 25.96
C ALA A 159 11.24 1.12 25.83
N ALA A 160 10.58 0.70 24.75
CA ALA A 160 9.17 0.98 24.51
C ALA A 160 8.50 -0.19 23.80
N ILE A 161 7.21 -0.35 24.07
CA ILE A 161 6.34 -1.29 23.38
C ILE A 161 5.14 -0.49 22.87
N GLU A 162 4.85 -0.67 21.59
CA GLU A 162 3.67 -0.16 20.92
C GLU A 162 2.78 -1.34 20.55
N SER A 163 1.56 -1.34 21.09
CA SER A 163 0.58 -2.38 20.77
C SER A 163 0.24 -2.38 19.28
N PRO A 164 -0.34 -3.45 18.74
CA PRO A 164 -1.06 -3.37 17.49
C PRO A 164 -2.03 -2.19 17.47
N THR A 165 -2.26 -1.61 16.30
CA THR A 165 -3.43 -0.77 16.07
C THR A 165 -4.55 -1.64 15.54
N TRP A 166 -5.69 -1.60 16.22
CA TRP A 166 -6.91 -2.29 15.81
C TRP A 166 -7.76 -1.33 15.01
N TYR A 167 -7.75 -1.47 13.70
CA TYR A 167 -8.54 -0.68 12.77
C TYR A 167 -9.87 -1.33 12.45
N THR A 168 -10.88 -0.49 12.24
CA THR A 168 -12.04 -0.81 11.40
C THR A 168 -11.86 -0.03 10.11
N ILE A 169 -11.90 -0.75 8.99
CA ILE A 169 -11.65 -0.22 7.65
C ILE A 169 -12.91 -0.36 6.82
N ASP A 170 -13.32 0.72 6.21
CA ASP A 170 -14.32 0.78 5.15
C ASP A 170 -13.58 0.99 3.82
N ASP A 171 -13.80 0.08 2.89
CA ASP A 171 -13.15 0.06 1.60
C ASP A 171 -14.22 0.06 0.51
N SER A 172 -14.11 1.01 -0.40
CA SER A 172 -14.98 1.13 -1.57
C SER A 172 -14.13 1.02 -2.81
N TYR A 173 -14.42 0.04 -3.64
CA TYR A 173 -13.76 -0.20 -4.91
C TYR A 173 -14.76 0.00 -6.04
N SER A 174 -14.33 0.60 -7.13
CA SER A 174 -15.14 0.69 -8.33
C SER A 174 -14.31 0.38 -9.57
N GLU A 175 -14.99 -0.16 -10.57
CA GLU A 175 -14.43 -0.38 -11.89
C GLU A 175 -15.44 -0.08 -12.98
N GLY A 176 -14.94 0.38 -14.13
CA GLY A 176 -15.76 0.70 -15.29
C GLY A 176 -14.95 0.58 -16.58
N LEU A 177 -15.62 0.23 -17.64
CA LEU A 177 -15.04 0.00 -18.95
C LEU A 177 -15.85 0.74 -20.02
N ASP A 178 -15.21 1.68 -20.71
CA ASP A 178 -15.79 2.36 -21.86
C ASP A 178 -15.05 1.92 -23.14
N THR A 179 -15.76 1.75 -24.22
CA THR A 179 -15.19 1.44 -25.53
C THR A 179 -15.84 2.31 -26.60
N LYS A 180 -15.03 2.87 -27.47
CA LYS A 180 -15.47 3.66 -28.61
C LYS A 180 -14.88 3.06 -29.89
N TYR A 181 -15.72 2.85 -30.89
CA TYR A 181 -15.33 2.40 -32.24
C TYR A 181 -15.40 3.57 -33.20
N GLY A 182 -14.38 3.76 -34.04
CA GLY A 182 -14.27 4.90 -34.98
C GLY A 182 -14.14 4.48 -36.44
N LYS A 183 -14.47 5.38 -37.32
CA LYS A 183 -14.32 5.47 -38.77
C LYS A 183 -15.36 4.77 -39.70
N ASN A 184 -15.80 3.54 -39.48
CA ASN A 184 -16.71 2.85 -40.40
C ASN A 184 -18.09 2.53 -39.80
N ARG A 185 -18.24 2.65 -38.52
CA ARG A 185 -19.52 2.65 -37.80
C ARG A 185 -19.83 4.07 -37.33
N VAL A 186 -21.06 4.48 -37.51
CA VAL A 186 -21.58 5.66 -36.82
C VAL A 186 -21.28 5.50 -35.33
N ASP A 187 -20.32 6.27 -34.85
CA ASP A 187 -19.86 6.42 -33.46
C ASP A 187 -20.60 5.55 -32.43
N SER A 188 -20.33 4.23 -32.43
CA SER A 188 -20.87 3.39 -31.37
C SER A 188 -19.97 3.53 -30.14
N GLN A 189 -20.49 4.18 -29.14
CA GLN A 189 -19.85 4.33 -27.84
C GLN A 189 -20.59 3.44 -26.84
N PHE A 190 -19.85 2.57 -26.19
CA PHE A 190 -20.32 1.78 -25.07
C PHE A 190 -19.76 2.43 -23.80
N VAL A 191 -20.64 2.99 -22.98
CA VAL A 191 -20.31 3.57 -21.70
C VAL A 191 -21.01 2.73 -20.64
N ASN A 192 -20.24 2.14 -19.76
CA ASN A 192 -20.77 1.40 -18.62
C ASN A 192 -20.63 2.27 -17.38
N ASP A 193 -21.68 2.34 -16.59
CA ASP A 193 -21.60 2.90 -15.24
C ASP A 193 -20.59 2.11 -14.43
N ASP A 194 -19.84 2.81 -13.57
CA ASP A 194 -18.89 2.14 -12.71
C ASP A 194 -19.63 1.26 -11.69
N GLU A 195 -19.22 -0.01 -11.60
CA GLU A 195 -19.75 -0.92 -10.57
C GLU A 195 -19.00 -0.69 -9.26
N TYR A 196 -19.75 -0.64 -8.16
CA TYR A 196 -19.23 -0.34 -6.83
C TYR A 196 -19.31 -1.55 -5.92
N TYR A 197 -18.21 -1.80 -5.20
CA TYR A 197 -18.07 -2.87 -4.24
C TYR A 197 -17.63 -2.30 -2.91
N ASP A 198 -18.52 -2.30 -1.92
CA ASP A 198 -18.25 -1.79 -0.58
C ASP A 198 -18.09 -2.95 0.40
N PHE A 199 -17.05 -2.90 1.22
CA PHE A 199 -16.83 -3.89 2.26
C PHE A 199 -16.12 -3.29 3.48
N THR A 200 -16.52 -3.78 4.64
CA THR A 200 -15.96 -3.37 5.92
C THR A 200 -15.23 -4.55 6.57
N TYR A 201 -14.02 -4.33 7.04
CA TYR A 201 -13.23 -5.34 7.73
C TYR A 201 -12.43 -4.76 8.89
N LYS A 202 -11.92 -5.63 9.75
CA LYS A 202 -11.00 -5.26 10.83
C LYS A 202 -9.57 -5.60 10.40
N LEU A 203 -8.65 -4.70 10.70
CA LEU A 203 -7.22 -4.88 10.46
C LEU A 203 -6.46 -4.68 11.77
N ARG A 204 -5.64 -5.66 12.14
CA ARG A 204 -4.69 -5.57 13.24
C ARG A 204 -3.28 -5.43 12.66
N THR A 205 -2.59 -4.33 13.03
CA THR A 205 -1.18 -4.12 12.68
C THR A 205 -0.25 -4.94 13.60
N PRO A 206 1.05 -5.06 13.28
CA PRO A 206 2.03 -5.69 14.16
C PRO A 206 2.22 -4.95 15.49
N LEU A 207 2.68 -5.70 16.50
CA LEU A 207 3.29 -5.14 17.68
C LEU A 207 4.71 -4.67 17.34
N LYS A 208 5.12 -3.52 17.93
CA LYS A 208 6.46 -2.98 17.78
C LYS A 208 7.16 -2.88 19.14
N VAL A 209 8.39 -3.39 19.19
CA VAL A 209 9.27 -3.26 20.35
C VAL A 209 10.46 -2.42 19.96
N SER A 210 10.76 -1.40 20.76
CA SER A 210 11.88 -0.48 20.54
C SER A 210 12.81 -0.47 21.73
N THR A 211 14.11 -0.41 21.50
CA THR A 211 15.12 -0.23 22.52
C THR A 211 16.21 0.72 22.01
N GLY A 212 16.82 1.46 22.91
CA GLY A 212 17.85 2.41 22.53
C GLY A 212 18.81 2.74 23.66
N ILE A 213 19.98 3.19 23.28
CA ILE A 213 21.01 3.68 24.18
C ILE A 213 21.55 5.02 23.67
N SER A 214 21.83 5.93 24.62
CA SER A 214 22.52 7.19 24.31
C SER A 214 23.64 7.42 25.28
N TYR A 215 24.78 7.89 24.77
CA TYR A 215 25.94 8.30 25.58
C TYR A 215 26.26 9.77 25.32
N PHE A 216 26.36 10.57 26.41
CA PHE A 216 26.62 12.00 26.39
C PHE A 216 28.07 12.30 26.79
N PHE A 217 28.78 13.03 25.92
CA PHE A 217 30.16 13.49 26.16
C PHE A 217 30.14 14.84 26.90
N LYS A 218 29.55 14.89 28.07
CA LYS A 218 29.31 16.14 28.81
C LYS A 218 28.64 17.19 27.92
N ASP A 219 29.28 18.33 27.73
CA ASP A 219 28.75 19.44 26.93
C ASP A 219 29.13 19.37 25.43
N LYS A 220 29.94 18.38 25.04
CA LYS A 220 30.52 18.28 23.69
C LYS A 220 29.65 17.54 22.65
N GLY A 221 28.63 16.82 23.11
CA GLY A 221 27.76 16.09 22.20
C GLY A 221 27.27 14.78 22.73
N PHE A 222 26.74 13.95 21.84
CA PHE A 222 26.25 12.60 22.18
C PHE A 222 26.32 11.68 20.97
N ILE A 223 26.25 10.38 21.23
CA ILE A 223 25.94 9.33 20.29
C ILE A 223 24.71 8.57 20.75
N SER A 224 23.92 8.06 19.82
CA SER A 224 22.76 7.21 20.12
C SER A 224 22.66 6.04 19.15
N ALA A 225 22.10 4.95 19.62
CA ALA A 225 21.74 3.80 18.79
C ALA A 225 20.34 3.33 19.22
N ASP A 226 19.50 3.02 18.25
CA ASP A 226 18.14 2.53 18.44
C ASP A 226 17.88 1.32 17.55
N ILE A 227 17.12 0.36 18.08
CA ILE A 227 16.64 -0.83 17.37
C ILE A 227 15.15 -0.93 17.56
N ASP A 228 14.41 -1.15 16.46
CA ASP A 228 13.01 -1.54 16.48
C ASP A 228 12.88 -2.97 15.92
N TYR A 229 12.11 -3.79 16.60
CA TYR A 229 11.66 -5.11 16.15
C TYR A 229 10.18 -5.09 15.84
N ILE A 230 9.80 -5.55 14.66
CA ILE A 230 8.42 -5.60 14.18
C ILE A 230 8.21 -6.93 13.45
N ASP A 231 7.24 -7.72 13.89
CA ASP A 231 6.86 -8.97 13.19
C ASP A 231 5.65 -8.72 12.30
N TYR A 232 5.90 -8.48 11.02
CA TYR A 232 4.86 -8.20 10.02
C TYR A 232 4.01 -9.42 9.69
N SER A 233 4.45 -10.64 9.98
CA SER A 233 3.63 -11.85 9.81
C SER A 233 2.42 -11.89 10.74
N THR A 234 2.42 -11.05 11.78
CA THR A 234 1.31 -10.94 12.75
C THR A 234 0.19 -10.01 12.30
N ILE A 235 0.29 -9.36 11.14
CA ILE A 235 -0.83 -8.63 10.51
C ILE A 235 -2.00 -9.59 10.37
N ASN A 236 -3.19 -9.14 10.73
CA ASN A 236 -4.37 -10.00 10.69
C ASN A 236 -5.60 -9.24 10.24
N PHE A 237 -6.30 -9.81 9.29
CA PHE A 237 -7.61 -9.38 8.82
C PHE A 237 -8.69 -10.18 9.55
N ALA A 238 -9.78 -9.54 9.93
CA ALA A 238 -10.93 -10.18 10.55
C ALA A 238 -12.23 -9.57 10.02
N GLN A 239 -13.28 -10.35 10.10
CA GLN A 239 -14.62 -9.93 9.68
C GLN A 239 -15.13 -8.81 10.60
N ALA A 240 -15.72 -7.76 10.01
CA ALA A 240 -16.39 -6.71 10.78
C ALA A 240 -17.88 -7.02 10.96
N ASN A 241 -18.57 -7.36 9.87
CA ASN A 241 -20.00 -7.68 9.84
C ASN A 241 -20.22 -8.99 9.05
N SER A 242 -20.70 -8.91 7.83
CA SER A 242 -21.04 -10.04 6.96
C SER A 242 -20.06 -10.19 5.77
N GLY A 243 -18.78 -9.89 5.99
CA GLY A 243 -17.76 -10.00 4.94
C GLY A 243 -17.51 -11.43 4.47
N ASP A 244 -16.94 -11.58 3.30
CA ASP A 244 -16.56 -12.88 2.74
C ASP A 244 -15.42 -13.50 3.57
N ILE A 245 -15.76 -14.57 4.30
CA ILE A 245 -14.84 -15.31 5.17
C ILE A 245 -13.68 -15.90 4.36
N GLN A 246 -13.93 -16.30 3.12
CA GLN A 246 -12.90 -16.89 2.26
C GLN A 246 -11.85 -15.84 1.87
N VAL A 247 -12.28 -14.65 1.46
CA VAL A 247 -11.37 -13.52 1.11
C VAL A 247 -10.50 -13.14 2.31
N ILE A 248 -11.08 -13.06 3.51
CA ILE A 248 -10.33 -12.77 4.75
C ILE A 248 -9.30 -13.87 5.04
N SER A 249 -9.70 -15.15 4.91
CA SER A 249 -8.81 -16.28 5.10
C SER A 249 -7.64 -16.26 4.12
N ASP A 250 -7.90 -15.98 2.86
CA ASP A 250 -6.86 -15.96 1.81
C ASP A 250 -5.93 -14.77 1.98
N ASN A 251 -6.42 -13.60 2.38
CA ASN A 251 -5.57 -12.46 2.75
C ASN A 251 -4.65 -12.79 3.94
N ASN A 252 -5.16 -13.47 4.97
CA ASN A 252 -4.32 -13.89 6.11
C ASN A 252 -3.26 -14.93 5.70
N LYS A 253 -3.59 -15.88 4.82
CA LYS A 253 -2.60 -16.81 4.24
C LYS A 253 -1.55 -16.05 3.41
N ALA A 254 -1.97 -15.05 2.63
CA ALA A 254 -1.07 -14.20 1.86
C ALA A 254 -0.12 -13.41 2.76
N VAL A 255 -0.58 -12.90 3.91
CA VAL A 255 0.28 -12.26 4.91
C VAL A 255 1.36 -13.24 5.37
N LEU A 256 0.99 -14.42 5.84
CA LEU A 256 1.92 -15.43 6.33
C LEU A 256 2.92 -15.92 5.28
N SER A 257 2.54 -15.91 4.00
CA SER A 257 3.41 -16.35 2.90
C SER A 257 4.34 -15.27 2.36
N LYS A 258 4.04 -13.98 2.62
CA LYS A 258 4.77 -12.83 2.03
C LYS A 258 5.55 -12.01 3.04
N TYR A 259 5.15 -12.01 4.31
CA TYR A 259 5.73 -11.14 5.33
C TYR A 259 6.44 -11.92 6.42
N THR A 260 7.48 -11.33 6.97
CA THR A 260 8.29 -11.83 8.08
C THR A 260 8.57 -10.71 9.09
N ASP A 261 9.36 -11.00 10.10
CA ASP A 261 9.87 -9.97 11.01
C ASP A 261 10.95 -9.10 10.34
N ALA A 262 11.04 -7.86 10.80
CA ALA A 262 12.06 -6.92 10.38
C ALA A 262 12.67 -6.17 11.56
N ILE A 263 13.97 -5.93 11.45
CA ILE A 263 14.73 -5.12 12.41
C ILE A 263 15.12 -3.81 11.74
N ASN A 264 14.70 -2.70 12.35
CA ASN A 264 15.14 -1.36 11.98
C ASN A 264 16.25 -0.92 12.94
N PHE A 265 17.27 -0.31 12.40
CA PHE A 265 18.42 0.16 13.16
C PHE A 265 18.71 1.63 12.85
N ARG A 266 19.01 2.43 13.84
CA ARG A 266 19.38 3.83 13.70
C ARG A 266 20.58 4.18 14.56
N LEU A 267 21.49 4.95 13.99
CA LEU A 267 22.63 5.58 14.68
C LEU A 267 22.54 7.09 14.51
N GLY A 268 22.81 7.83 15.56
CA GLY A 268 22.89 9.27 15.54
C GLY A 268 24.08 9.78 16.34
N ALA A 269 24.68 10.88 15.87
CA ALA A 269 25.74 11.56 16.59
C ALA A 269 25.61 13.08 16.43
N GLU A 270 25.90 13.80 17.51
CA GLU A 270 26.07 15.26 17.51
C GLU A 270 27.39 15.59 18.20
N TYR A 271 28.16 16.47 17.57
CA TYR A 271 29.37 17.04 18.18
C TYR A 271 29.32 18.57 18.15
N LYS A 272 29.59 19.18 19.29
CA LYS A 272 29.56 20.63 19.49
C LYS A 272 30.98 21.20 19.53
N ILE A 273 31.21 22.23 18.70
CA ILE A 273 32.40 23.05 18.68
C ILE A 273 31.96 24.47 18.95
N ASP A 274 32.10 24.92 20.20
CA ASP A 274 31.58 26.20 20.69
C ASP A 274 30.09 26.40 20.35
N LYS A 275 29.78 27.27 19.43
CA LYS A 275 28.42 27.58 18.97
C LYS A 275 27.95 26.71 17.79
N LEU A 276 28.86 25.95 17.15
CA LEU A 276 28.57 25.10 16.00
C LEU A 276 28.27 23.70 16.47
N MET A 277 27.22 23.09 15.88
CA MET A 277 26.85 21.70 16.10
C MET A 277 26.90 20.96 14.76
N LEU A 278 27.66 19.86 14.74
CA LEU A 278 27.75 18.94 13.61
C LEU A 278 26.94 17.71 13.93
N ARG A 279 26.11 17.25 12.99
CA ARG A 279 25.26 16.08 13.16
C ARG A 279 25.44 15.10 12.03
N ALA A 280 25.44 13.82 12.36
CA ALA A 280 25.44 12.73 11.38
C ALA A 280 24.47 11.64 11.85
N GLY A 281 23.84 10.97 10.90
CA GLY A 281 22.96 9.85 11.20
C GLY A 281 22.96 8.81 10.10
N TYR A 282 22.73 7.58 10.52
CA TYR A 282 22.52 6.42 9.66
C TYR A 282 21.29 5.66 10.12
N GLY A 283 20.44 5.26 9.18
CA GLY A 283 19.27 4.43 9.42
C GLY A 283 19.21 3.28 8.43
N SER A 284 18.79 2.13 8.89
CA SER A 284 18.51 0.96 8.07
C SER A 284 17.15 0.40 8.45
N GLN A 285 16.21 0.41 7.52
CA GLN A 285 14.92 -0.26 7.67
C GLN A 285 15.07 -1.68 7.13
N GLY A 286 14.71 -2.67 7.96
CA GLY A 286 14.70 -4.08 7.57
C GLY A 286 13.65 -4.36 6.49
N ASP A 287 13.87 -5.41 5.76
CA ASP A 287 12.95 -5.91 4.76
C ASP A 287 11.83 -6.71 5.43
N PRO A 288 10.56 -6.32 5.31
CA PRO A 288 9.44 -7.06 5.90
C PRO A 288 8.99 -8.24 5.05
N TYR A 289 9.54 -8.43 3.85
CA TYR A 289 9.11 -9.48 2.93
C TYR A 289 9.98 -10.71 3.02
N ILE A 290 9.35 -11.87 2.87
CA ILE A 290 10.06 -13.13 2.65
C ILE A 290 10.74 -13.06 1.28
N ALA A 291 12.07 -13.19 1.25
CA ALA A 291 12.83 -13.09 0.01
C ALA A 291 12.45 -14.22 -0.97
N THR A 292 11.88 -13.88 -2.12
CA THR A 292 11.49 -14.83 -3.16
C THR A 292 12.46 -14.85 -4.36
N ASP A 293 13.11 -13.71 -4.69
CA ASP A 293 13.90 -13.58 -5.94
C ASP A 293 15.22 -12.81 -5.77
N ASN A 294 15.93 -12.99 -4.67
CA ASN A 294 17.16 -12.23 -4.35
C ASN A 294 16.98 -10.70 -4.38
N LYS A 295 15.75 -10.20 -4.30
CA LYS A 295 15.42 -8.79 -4.19
C LYS A 295 15.26 -8.45 -2.72
N SER A 296 15.87 -7.35 -2.28
CA SER A 296 15.72 -6.82 -0.94
C SER A 296 15.08 -5.45 -1.00
N PHE A 297 14.05 -5.24 -0.18
CA PHE A 297 13.40 -3.94 0.01
C PHE A 297 13.97 -3.16 1.20
N LYS A 298 15.15 -3.55 1.67
CA LYS A 298 15.88 -2.84 2.71
C LYS A 298 16.19 -1.41 2.27
N ILE A 299 15.87 -0.42 3.14
CA ILE A 299 16.12 0.99 2.89
C ILE A 299 17.22 1.49 3.82
N ASN A 300 18.28 2.06 3.26
CA ASN A 300 19.35 2.71 3.99
C ASN A 300 19.25 4.22 3.83
N THR A 301 19.33 4.96 4.93
CA THR A 301 19.23 6.42 4.97
C THR A 301 20.48 6.99 5.62
N TYR A 302 21.06 8.01 5.01
CA TYR A 302 22.19 8.78 5.53
C TYR A 302 21.72 10.22 5.72
N SER A 303 22.08 10.84 6.85
CA SER A 303 21.73 12.22 7.15
C SER A 303 22.91 12.99 7.71
N GLY A 304 22.98 14.27 7.37
CA GLY A 304 23.95 15.21 7.89
C GLY A 304 23.26 16.52 8.25
N GLY A 305 23.75 17.24 9.26
CA GLY A 305 23.17 18.51 9.68
C GLY A 305 24.16 19.43 10.34
N LEU A 306 23.91 20.73 10.21
CA LEU A 306 24.64 21.81 10.84
C LEU A 306 23.69 22.59 11.72
N GLY A 307 24.11 22.94 12.92
CA GLY A 307 23.40 23.81 13.83
C GLY A 307 24.32 24.94 14.31
N TYR A 308 23.78 26.13 14.50
CA TYR A 308 24.50 27.25 15.09
C TYR A 308 23.68 27.88 16.21
N ARG A 309 24.28 28.04 17.37
CA ARG A 309 23.62 28.63 18.53
C ARG A 309 23.82 30.16 18.54
N ILE A 310 22.72 30.89 18.39
CA ILE A 310 22.67 32.35 18.42
C ILE A 310 22.36 32.81 19.85
N ASN A 311 23.20 32.60 20.81
CA ASN A 311 22.98 32.91 22.25
C ASN A 311 21.83 32.17 22.93
#